data_c5f80963f861e5cdf95d6bfc20071145
#
_entry.id   c5f80963f861e5cdf95d6bfc20071145
#
_cell.length_a   1.000
_cell.length_b   1.000
_cell.length_c   1.000
_cell.angle_alpha   90.00
_cell.angle_beta   90.00
_cell.angle_gamma   90.00
#
_symmetry.space_group_name_H-M   'P 1'
#
loop_
_entity.id
_entity.type
_entity.pdbx_description
1 polymer ?
#
loop_
_entity_poly.entity_id
_entity_poly.type
_entity_poly.pdbx_seq_one_letter_code
_entity_poly.pdbx_strand_id
1 'polypeptide(L)'
;ILLVLIPVLGMASYRHFLPIVAAIICLLGILVFCYRQTIDAYPQRGGAYIVASENLGEKTGLIAGSSLIMDYILTVAVSSCAGAAAITSAFPAVMPYKPFIAFALICLLTWGNLRGIRESSVMFGIPTYLFILTMLTMLITGVVRYISGAYTPSETVIVVENARDTLFFVILKAFASGCTALTGIEAVSNGVPNFREPAPKHAQKVLLAMAGFVCIIFFGVSLLISWYKIVPNEEATAVSQLAGAVFGSGSAMYYIVQTMTVVILALAANTAFADLPLLMALIAGH
;
A
#
# COMPACT_ATOMS: atom_id res chain seq x y z
N ILE A 1 -5.93 -5.48 7.74
CA ILE A 1 -6.59 -5.17 9.02
C ILE A 1 -7.82 -6.06 9.20
N LEU A 2 -8.88 -5.93 8.40
CA LEU A 2 -10.13 -6.70 8.57
C LEU A 2 -9.96 -8.20 8.40
N LEU A 3 -9.10 -8.68 7.50
CA LEU A 3 -8.76 -10.10 7.36
C LEU A 3 -8.18 -10.71 8.65
N VAL A 4 -7.62 -9.88 9.53
CA VAL A 4 -7.10 -10.31 10.84
C VAL A 4 -8.17 -10.21 11.92
N LEU A 5 -9.00 -9.16 11.86
CA LEU A 5 -10.00 -8.88 12.90
C LEU A 5 -11.27 -9.75 12.78
N ILE A 6 -11.79 -9.93 11.55
CA ILE A 6 -13.09 -10.58 11.33
C ILE A 6 -13.14 -12.04 11.78
N PRO A 7 -12.12 -12.88 11.51
CA PRO A 7 -12.16 -14.27 11.96
C PRO A 7 -12.25 -14.40 13.49
N VAL A 8 -11.74 -13.42 14.23
CA VAL A 8 -11.68 -13.44 15.70
C VAL A 8 -12.86 -12.71 16.34
N LEU A 9 -13.22 -11.55 15.82
CA LEU A 9 -14.17 -10.63 16.43
C LEU A 9 -15.52 -10.56 15.69
N GLY A 10 -15.63 -11.19 14.53
CA GLY A 10 -16.85 -11.13 13.73
C GLY A 10 -17.25 -9.68 13.41
N MET A 11 -18.53 -9.34 13.57
CA MET A 11 -19.05 -7.98 13.36
C MET A 11 -18.49 -6.94 14.33
N ALA A 12 -18.00 -7.32 15.50
CA ALA A 12 -17.35 -6.41 16.45
C ALA A 12 -16.02 -5.85 15.90
N SER A 13 -15.46 -6.44 14.86
CA SER A 13 -14.26 -5.96 14.15
C SER A 13 -14.38 -4.51 13.70
N TYR A 14 -15.56 -4.08 13.24
CA TYR A 14 -15.76 -2.71 12.76
C TYR A 14 -15.65 -1.66 13.87
N ARG A 15 -15.85 -2.04 15.13
CA ARG A 15 -15.63 -1.14 16.27
C ARG A 15 -14.15 -0.80 16.46
N HIS A 16 -13.27 -1.78 16.19
CA HIS A 16 -11.82 -1.63 16.36
C HIS A 16 -11.12 -1.19 15.07
N PHE A 17 -11.77 -1.33 13.92
CA PHE A 17 -11.19 -1.06 12.62
C PHE A 17 -10.79 0.41 12.43
N LEU A 18 -11.73 1.35 12.59
CA LEU A 18 -11.45 2.78 12.42
C LEU A 18 -10.43 3.36 13.42
N PRO A 19 -10.43 2.98 14.71
CA PRO A 19 -9.34 3.36 15.63
C PRO A 19 -7.97 2.89 15.18
N ILE A 20 -7.84 1.67 14.64
CA ILE A 20 -6.57 1.17 14.10
C ILE A 20 -6.16 1.97 12.86
N VAL A 21 -7.09 2.27 11.96
CA VAL A 21 -6.86 3.14 10.79
C VAL A 21 -6.36 4.51 11.24
N ALA A 22 -7.00 5.11 12.24
CA ALA A 22 -6.58 6.41 12.79
C ALA A 22 -5.17 6.36 13.40
N ALA A 23 -4.82 5.29 14.11
CA ALA A 23 -3.48 5.10 14.65
C ALA A 23 -2.42 4.97 13.54
N ILE A 24 -2.73 4.29 12.42
CA ILE A 24 -1.84 4.18 11.25
C ILE A 24 -1.67 5.55 10.58
N ILE A 25 -2.73 6.33 10.44
CA ILE A 25 -2.65 7.70 9.87
C ILE A 25 -1.83 8.62 10.78
N CYS A 26 -1.97 8.49 12.10
CA CYS A 26 -1.14 9.21 13.04
C CYS A 26 0.35 8.84 12.88
N LEU A 27 0.65 7.56 12.74
CA LEU A 27 2.01 7.09 12.47
C LEU A 27 2.54 7.62 11.14
N LEU A 28 1.71 7.66 10.08
CA LEU A 28 2.06 8.30 8.81
C LEU A 28 2.46 9.77 9.03
N GLY A 29 1.70 10.52 9.81
CA GLY A 29 2.02 11.92 10.15
C GLY A 29 3.37 12.06 10.82
N ILE A 30 3.69 11.19 11.79
CA ILE A 30 4.98 11.14 12.47
C ILE A 30 6.11 10.84 11.48
N LEU A 31 5.94 9.83 10.63
CA LEU A 31 6.94 9.46 9.61
C LEU A 31 7.21 10.61 8.63
N VAL A 32 6.17 11.26 8.13
CA VAL A 32 6.30 12.42 7.23
C VAL A 32 7.06 13.56 7.90
N PHE A 33 6.77 13.82 9.16
CA PHE A 33 7.49 14.83 9.94
C PHE A 33 8.97 14.48 10.08
N CYS A 34 9.30 13.22 10.42
CA CYS A 34 10.68 12.75 10.53
C CYS A 34 11.41 12.82 9.19
N TYR A 35 10.81 12.29 8.11
CA TYR A 35 11.43 12.33 6.78
C TYR A 35 11.62 13.75 6.25
N ARG A 36 10.73 14.68 6.57
CA ARG A 36 10.91 16.09 6.22
C ARG A 36 12.17 16.65 6.86
N GLN A 37 12.44 16.36 8.13
CA GLN A 37 13.68 16.77 8.81
C GLN A 37 14.90 16.06 8.20
N THR A 38 14.77 14.77 7.89
CA THR A 38 15.84 14.00 7.24
C THR A 38 16.22 14.58 5.87
N ILE A 39 15.25 14.98 5.05
CA ILE A 39 15.49 15.61 3.74
C ILE A 39 16.28 16.93 3.89
N ASP A 40 16.00 17.71 4.93
CA ASP A 40 16.73 18.96 5.18
C ASP A 40 18.16 18.69 5.69
N ALA A 41 18.33 17.69 6.57
CA ALA A 41 19.62 17.38 7.18
C ALA A 41 20.56 16.61 6.23
N TYR A 42 19.99 15.78 5.35
CA TYR A 42 20.73 14.87 4.44
C TYR A 42 20.30 15.05 2.98
N PRO A 43 20.55 16.20 2.36
CA PRO A 43 20.06 16.49 0.99
C PRO A 43 20.71 15.63 -0.09
N GLN A 44 21.88 15.02 0.17
CA GLN A 44 22.60 14.21 -0.81
C GLN A 44 22.18 12.73 -0.82
N ARG A 45 21.83 12.14 0.34
CA ARG A 45 21.29 10.79 0.51
C ARG A 45 20.79 10.66 1.94
N GLY A 46 19.49 10.64 2.15
CA GLY A 46 18.89 10.65 3.49
C GLY A 46 18.16 9.37 3.87
N GLY A 47 18.59 8.20 3.36
CA GLY A 47 17.97 6.93 3.71
C GLY A 47 18.16 6.55 5.18
N ALA A 48 17.23 5.76 5.73
CA ALA A 48 17.25 5.33 7.13
C ALA A 48 18.57 4.64 7.53
N TYR A 49 19.22 3.92 6.58
CA TYR A 49 20.53 3.32 6.79
C TYR A 49 21.60 4.36 7.10
N ILE A 50 21.71 5.43 6.28
CA ILE A 50 22.74 6.47 6.46
C ILE A 50 22.50 7.22 7.77
N VAL A 51 21.26 7.65 8.01
CA VAL A 51 20.89 8.37 9.25
C VAL A 51 21.21 7.55 10.49
N ALA A 52 20.89 6.26 10.48
CA ALA A 52 21.19 5.37 11.58
C ALA A 52 22.69 5.13 11.76
N SER A 53 23.45 4.92 10.67
CA SER A 53 24.92 4.71 10.72
C SER A 53 25.63 5.93 11.27
N GLU A 54 25.32 7.13 10.79
CA GLU A 54 26.01 8.35 11.19
C GLU A 54 25.67 8.83 12.60
N ASN A 55 24.41 8.64 13.04
CA ASN A 55 23.97 9.15 14.35
C ASN A 55 24.02 8.12 15.47
N LEU A 56 23.86 6.82 15.17
CA LEU A 56 23.76 5.75 16.16
C LEU A 56 24.86 4.68 16.01
N GLY A 57 25.73 4.86 15.02
CA GLY A 57 26.85 3.99 14.74
C GLY A 57 26.54 2.85 13.75
N GLU A 58 27.61 2.25 13.20
CA GLU A 58 27.57 1.28 12.10
C GLU A 58 26.68 0.07 12.38
N LYS A 59 26.71 -0.50 13.58
CA LYS A 59 25.87 -1.65 13.96
C LYS A 59 24.37 -1.33 13.85
N THR A 60 23.96 -0.15 14.28
CA THR A 60 22.57 0.30 14.18
C THR A 60 22.19 0.57 12.73
N GLY A 61 23.11 1.12 11.94
CA GLY A 61 22.94 1.27 10.49
C GLY A 61 22.70 -0.08 9.81
N LEU A 62 23.50 -1.11 10.13
CA LEU A 62 23.32 -2.45 9.56
C LEU A 62 21.97 -3.09 9.92
N ILE A 63 21.46 -2.86 11.15
CA ILE A 63 20.13 -3.32 11.56
C ILE A 63 19.05 -2.60 10.70
N ALA A 64 19.16 -1.28 10.54
CA ALA A 64 18.23 -0.50 9.72
C ALA A 64 18.29 -0.94 8.24
N GLY A 65 19.48 -1.12 7.69
CA GLY A 65 19.69 -1.61 6.32
C GLY A 65 19.12 -3.01 6.08
N SER A 66 19.36 -3.93 7.02
CA SER A 66 18.79 -5.29 6.96
C SER A 66 17.28 -5.28 7.01
N SER A 67 16.68 -4.42 7.83
CA SER A 67 15.23 -4.25 7.91
C SER A 67 14.64 -3.71 6.61
N LEU A 68 15.33 -2.76 5.94
CA LEU A 68 14.92 -2.24 4.63
C LEU A 68 15.03 -3.29 3.53
N ILE A 69 16.06 -4.14 3.53
CA ILE A 69 16.18 -5.26 2.59
C ILE A 69 14.98 -6.18 2.71
N MET A 70 14.61 -6.54 3.95
CA MET A 70 13.43 -7.37 4.21
C MET A 70 12.14 -6.69 3.75
N ASP A 71 12.01 -5.39 4.00
CA ASP A 71 10.84 -4.60 3.56
C ASP A 71 10.70 -4.62 2.03
N TYR A 72 11.78 -4.37 1.29
CA TYR A 72 11.74 -4.41 -0.18
C TYR A 72 11.37 -5.79 -0.74
N ILE A 73 11.94 -6.87 -0.18
CA ILE A 73 11.59 -8.25 -0.59
C ILE A 73 10.10 -8.52 -0.33
N LEU A 74 9.61 -8.16 0.86
CA LEU A 74 8.23 -8.36 1.24
C LEU A 74 7.28 -7.49 0.40
N THR A 75 7.67 -6.25 0.09
CA THR A 75 6.88 -5.34 -0.75
C THR A 75 6.68 -5.91 -2.15
N VAL A 76 7.73 -6.48 -2.79
CA VAL A 76 7.60 -7.14 -4.09
C VAL A 76 6.66 -8.34 -4.00
N ALA A 77 6.83 -9.19 -2.98
CA ALA A 77 6.02 -10.39 -2.79
C ALA A 77 4.54 -10.05 -2.53
N VAL A 78 4.28 -9.16 -1.58
CA VAL A 78 2.91 -8.76 -1.20
C VAL A 78 2.20 -8.03 -2.34
N SER A 79 2.89 -7.11 -3.03
CA SER A 79 2.31 -6.38 -4.15
C SER A 79 1.98 -7.30 -5.33
N SER A 80 2.84 -8.27 -5.64
CA SER A 80 2.58 -9.27 -6.69
C SER A 80 1.41 -10.18 -6.32
N CYS A 81 1.32 -10.63 -5.07
CA CYS A 81 0.18 -11.43 -4.59
C CYS A 81 -1.12 -10.63 -4.58
N ALA A 82 -1.08 -9.35 -4.16
CA ALA A 82 -2.23 -8.46 -4.17
C ALA A 82 -2.68 -8.14 -5.60
N GLY A 83 -1.75 -7.96 -6.55
CA GLY A 83 -2.03 -7.80 -7.97
C GLY A 83 -2.73 -9.04 -8.55
N ALA A 84 -2.22 -10.24 -8.24
CA ALA A 84 -2.88 -11.48 -8.63
C ALA A 84 -4.29 -11.61 -8.00
N ALA A 85 -4.45 -11.22 -6.75
CA ALA A 85 -5.75 -11.21 -6.09
C ALA A 85 -6.73 -10.22 -6.74
N ALA A 86 -6.28 -9.05 -7.19
CA ALA A 86 -7.11 -8.10 -7.93
C ALA A 86 -7.55 -8.66 -9.29
N ILE A 87 -6.65 -9.35 -10.02
CA ILE A 87 -6.98 -10.01 -11.29
C ILE A 87 -8.02 -11.11 -11.08
N THR A 88 -7.80 -12.00 -10.09
CA THR A 88 -8.74 -13.10 -9.80
C THR A 88 -10.07 -12.62 -9.26
N SER A 89 -10.11 -11.48 -8.56
CA SER A 89 -11.35 -10.82 -8.15
C SER A 89 -12.15 -10.29 -9.34
N ALA A 90 -11.46 -9.78 -10.38
CA ALA A 90 -12.09 -9.30 -11.62
C ALA A 90 -12.57 -10.46 -12.51
N PHE A 91 -11.82 -11.56 -12.51
CA PHE A 91 -12.06 -12.74 -13.34
C PHE A 91 -12.05 -14.01 -12.48
N PRO A 92 -13.15 -14.38 -11.80
CA PRO A 92 -13.20 -15.54 -10.90
C PRO A 92 -12.80 -16.86 -11.55
N ALA A 93 -13.00 -17.00 -12.88
CA ALA A 93 -12.60 -18.20 -13.63
C ALA A 93 -11.10 -18.51 -13.56
N VAL A 94 -10.24 -17.51 -13.33
CA VAL A 94 -8.79 -17.71 -13.23
C VAL A 94 -8.30 -17.87 -11.77
N MET A 95 -9.20 -17.94 -10.80
CA MET A 95 -8.86 -18.08 -9.38
C MET A 95 -7.95 -19.28 -9.06
N PRO A 96 -8.15 -20.48 -9.64
CA PRO A 96 -7.24 -21.62 -9.41
C PRO A 96 -5.79 -21.34 -9.81
N TYR A 97 -5.56 -20.37 -10.70
CA TYR A 97 -4.24 -19.99 -11.20
C TYR A 97 -3.62 -18.79 -10.46
N LYS A 98 -4.23 -18.32 -9.37
CA LYS A 98 -3.75 -17.16 -8.58
C LYS A 98 -2.26 -17.24 -8.22
N PRO A 99 -1.69 -18.37 -7.73
CA PRO A 99 -0.26 -18.46 -7.45
C PRO A 99 0.62 -18.32 -8.71
N PHE A 100 0.17 -18.90 -9.84
CA PHE A 100 0.88 -18.79 -11.12
C PHE A 100 0.86 -17.36 -11.66
N ILE A 101 -0.25 -16.64 -11.49
CA ILE A 101 -0.38 -15.22 -11.87
C ILE A 101 0.58 -14.38 -11.03
N ALA A 102 0.66 -14.59 -9.72
CA ALA A 102 1.60 -13.89 -8.84
C ALA A 102 3.05 -14.16 -9.26
N PHE A 103 3.40 -15.42 -9.53
CA PHE A 103 4.72 -15.79 -10.01
C PHE A 103 5.05 -15.16 -11.37
N ALA A 104 4.10 -15.16 -12.30
CA ALA A 104 4.26 -14.53 -13.61
C ALA A 104 4.50 -13.02 -13.50
N LEU A 105 3.82 -12.33 -12.58
CA LEU A 105 4.05 -10.91 -12.30
C LEU A 105 5.49 -10.67 -11.81
N ILE A 106 6.00 -11.50 -10.89
CA ILE A 106 7.39 -11.39 -10.40
C ILE A 106 8.38 -11.63 -11.56
N CYS A 107 8.16 -12.66 -12.38
CA CYS A 107 9.01 -12.95 -13.55
C CYS A 107 9.01 -11.79 -14.54
N LEU A 108 7.85 -11.19 -14.81
CA LEU A 108 7.71 -10.04 -15.70
C LEU A 108 8.47 -8.83 -15.19
N LEU A 109 8.35 -8.52 -13.89
CA LEU A 109 9.09 -7.43 -13.23
C LEU A 109 10.59 -7.68 -13.28
N THR A 110 11.03 -8.90 -12.96
CA THR A 110 12.45 -9.29 -13.02
C THR A 110 13.00 -9.10 -14.43
N TRP A 111 12.29 -9.62 -15.44
CA TRP A 111 12.70 -9.49 -16.83
C TRP A 111 12.77 -8.03 -17.30
N GLY A 112 11.79 -7.19 -16.90
CA GLY A 112 11.78 -5.77 -17.19
C GLY A 112 12.98 -5.04 -16.58
N ASN A 113 13.24 -5.28 -15.30
CA ASN A 113 14.37 -4.66 -14.59
C ASN A 113 15.74 -5.10 -15.15
N LEU A 114 15.91 -6.40 -15.48
CA LEU A 114 17.15 -6.91 -16.08
C LEU A 114 17.42 -6.31 -17.47
N ARG A 115 16.37 -5.95 -18.22
CA ARG A 115 16.52 -5.25 -19.50
C ARG A 115 16.84 -3.76 -19.37
N GLY A 116 16.93 -3.25 -18.15
CA GLY A 116 17.27 -1.86 -17.88
C GLY A 116 16.18 -0.90 -18.38
N ILE A 117 14.91 -1.26 -18.23
CA ILE A 117 13.81 -0.35 -18.53
C ILE A 117 14.00 0.88 -17.64
N ARG A 118 14.52 1.96 -18.24
CA ARG A 118 14.70 3.23 -17.53
C ARG A 118 13.33 3.71 -17.07
N GLU A 119 13.22 3.95 -15.80
CA GLU A 119 12.05 4.55 -15.19
C GLU A 119 11.84 5.96 -15.77
N SER A 120 10.96 6.05 -16.76
CA SER A 120 10.53 7.34 -17.26
C SER A 120 9.47 7.90 -16.32
N SER A 121 9.69 9.08 -15.76
CA SER A 121 8.73 9.76 -14.88
C SER A 121 7.33 9.90 -15.51
N VAL A 122 7.25 10.01 -16.83
CA VAL A 122 5.97 10.05 -17.56
C VAL A 122 5.31 8.68 -17.60
N MET A 123 6.08 7.61 -17.82
CA MET A 123 5.56 6.24 -17.92
C MET A 123 4.97 5.77 -16.57
N PHE A 124 5.56 6.18 -15.46
CA PHE A 124 5.08 5.84 -14.10
C PHE A 124 4.06 6.86 -13.57
N GLY A 125 4.17 8.12 -13.97
CA GLY A 125 3.29 9.19 -13.51
C GLY A 125 1.87 9.05 -14.01
N ILE A 126 1.66 8.76 -15.29
CA ILE A 126 0.32 8.64 -15.87
C ILE A 126 -0.54 7.59 -15.16
N PRO A 127 -0.09 6.33 -14.98
CA PRO A 127 -0.87 5.32 -14.24
C PRO A 127 -1.15 5.73 -12.79
N THR A 128 -0.20 6.39 -12.13
CA THR A 128 -0.37 6.85 -10.74
C THR A 128 -1.49 7.88 -10.63
N TYR A 129 -1.50 8.90 -11.51
CA TYR A 129 -2.58 9.89 -11.51
C TYR A 129 -3.92 9.28 -11.91
N LEU A 130 -3.96 8.35 -12.85
CA LEU A 130 -5.19 7.62 -13.20
C LEU A 130 -5.70 6.79 -12.04
N PHE A 131 -4.83 6.11 -11.29
CA PHE A 131 -5.20 5.39 -10.08
C PHE A 131 -5.80 6.32 -9.04
N ILE A 132 -5.13 7.45 -8.74
CA ILE A 132 -5.63 8.44 -7.78
C ILE A 132 -7.01 8.95 -8.20
N LEU A 133 -7.18 9.33 -9.47
CA LEU A 133 -8.46 9.80 -10.01
C LEU A 133 -9.56 8.73 -9.89
N THR A 134 -9.24 7.48 -10.22
CA THR A 134 -10.17 6.36 -10.13
C THR A 134 -10.59 6.11 -8.67
N MET A 135 -9.64 6.14 -7.72
CA MET A 135 -9.94 5.99 -6.30
C MET A 135 -10.77 7.15 -5.76
N LEU A 136 -10.45 8.39 -6.11
CA LEU A 136 -11.24 9.55 -5.71
C LEU A 136 -12.66 9.48 -6.28
N THR A 137 -12.83 9.06 -7.53
CA THR A 137 -14.16 8.85 -8.14
C THR A 137 -14.93 7.78 -7.37
N MET A 138 -14.29 6.67 -7.00
CA MET A 138 -14.92 5.63 -6.20
C MET A 138 -15.34 6.14 -4.82
N LEU A 139 -14.49 6.93 -4.15
CA LEU A 139 -14.79 7.51 -2.84
C LEU A 139 -15.97 8.47 -2.91
N ILE A 140 -15.96 9.42 -3.86
CA ILE A 140 -17.03 10.40 -4.03
C ILE A 140 -18.36 9.70 -4.34
N THR A 141 -18.36 8.78 -5.33
CA THR A 141 -19.57 8.04 -5.70
C THR A 141 -20.08 7.19 -4.55
N GLY A 142 -19.17 6.52 -3.81
CA GLY A 142 -19.52 5.70 -2.65
C GLY A 142 -20.19 6.52 -1.54
N VAL A 143 -19.62 7.69 -1.21
CA VAL A 143 -20.21 8.60 -0.22
C VAL A 143 -21.60 9.10 -0.66
N VAL A 144 -21.71 9.53 -1.92
CA VAL A 144 -23.00 10.01 -2.47
C VAL A 144 -24.06 8.90 -2.42
N ARG A 145 -23.73 7.68 -2.83
CA ARG A 145 -24.69 6.56 -2.80
C ARG A 145 -25.07 6.16 -1.37
N TYR A 146 -24.13 6.22 -0.44
CA TYR A 146 -24.43 5.96 0.97
C TYR A 146 -25.41 6.98 1.54
N ILE A 147 -25.18 8.28 1.31
CA ILE A 147 -26.04 9.37 1.80
C ILE A 147 -27.42 9.34 1.13
N SER A 148 -27.49 9.00 -0.16
CA SER A 148 -28.77 8.88 -0.90
C SER A 148 -29.56 7.61 -0.56
N GLY A 149 -29.02 6.70 0.27
CA GLY A 149 -29.66 5.43 0.60
C GLY A 149 -29.66 4.41 -0.56
N ALA A 150 -28.98 4.70 -1.66
CA ALA A 150 -28.93 3.85 -2.85
C ALA A 150 -27.80 2.77 -2.77
N TYR A 151 -27.44 2.35 -1.56
CA TYR A 151 -26.45 1.32 -1.33
C TYR A 151 -27.09 -0.01 -0.96
N THR A 152 -26.49 -1.12 -1.36
CA THR A 152 -26.86 -2.46 -0.90
C THR A 152 -25.80 -2.93 0.10
N PRO A 153 -26.16 -3.18 1.38
CA PRO A 153 -25.26 -3.78 2.33
C PRO A 153 -24.82 -5.17 1.84
N SER A 154 -23.57 -5.52 2.05
CA SER A 154 -23.11 -6.89 1.79
C SER A 154 -23.71 -7.83 2.82
N GLU A 155 -24.64 -8.70 2.39
CA GLU A 155 -25.16 -9.79 3.23
C GLU A 155 -24.16 -10.95 3.30
N THR A 156 -23.08 -10.77 4.03
CA THR A 156 -22.09 -11.84 4.18
C THR A 156 -22.23 -12.45 5.57
N VAL A 157 -22.47 -13.76 5.61
CA VAL A 157 -22.46 -14.52 6.88
C VAL A 157 -21.02 -14.57 7.37
N ILE A 158 -20.77 -13.98 8.54
CA ILE A 158 -19.47 -14.00 9.19
C ILE A 158 -19.39 -15.26 10.05
N VAL A 159 -18.52 -16.18 9.65
CA VAL A 159 -18.14 -17.33 10.49
C VAL A 159 -17.04 -16.86 11.43
N VAL A 160 -17.33 -16.86 12.72
CA VAL A 160 -16.35 -16.54 13.77
C VAL A 160 -15.60 -17.82 14.12
N GLU A 161 -14.32 -17.87 13.81
CA GLU A 161 -13.44 -18.89 14.38
C GLU A 161 -13.17 -18.53 15.84
N ASN A 162 -13.35 -19.53 16.73
CA ASN A 162 -12.99 -19.39 18.14
C ASN A 162 -11.48 -19.29 18.29
N ALA A 163 -10.92 -18.14 17.98
CA ALA A 163 -9.51 -17.88 18.18
C ALA A 163 -9.23 -17.67 19.68
N ARG A 164 -8.27 -18.42 20.18
CA ARG A 164 -7.78 -18.30 21.58
C ARG A 164 -6.89 -17.08 21.80
N ASP A 165 -6.69 -16.24 20.77
CA ASP A 165 -5.83 -15.09 20.86
C ASP A 165 -6.43 -13.99 21.74
N THR A 166 -5.62 -13.44 22.63
CA THR A 166 -5.99 -12.28 23.42
C THR A 166 -6.26 -11.09 22.52
N LEU A 167 -7.34 -10.34 22.75
CA LEU A 167 -7.74 -9.16 21.96
C LEU A 167 -6.58 -8.20 21.65
N PHE A 168 -5.67 -8.03 22.60
CA PHE A 168 -4.48 -7.19 22.42
C PHE A 168 -3.59 -7.65 21.25
N PHE A 169 -3.28 -8.95 21.18
CA PHE A 169 -2.46 -9.51 20.10
C PHE A 169 -3.14 -9.42 18.74
N VAL A 170 -4.46 -9.59 18.69
CA VAL A 170 -5.24 -9.46 17.46
C VAL A 170 -5.21 -8.02 16.95
N ILE A 171 -5.38 -7.03 17.83
CA ILE A 171 -5.28 -5.61 17.49
C ILE A 171 -3.87 -5.26 17.04
N LEU A 172 -2.85 -5.74 17.75
CA LEU A 172 -1.44 -5.50 17.39
C LEU A 172 -1.10 -6.09 16.02
N LYS A 173 -1.53 -7.32 15.73
CA LYS A 173 -1.36 -7.97 14.43
C LYS A 173 -2.10 -7.22 13.32
N ALA A 174 -3.32 -6.75 13.59
CA ALA A 174 -4.10 -5.97 12.65
C ALA A 174 -3.45 -4.61 12.36
N PHE A 175 -2.90 -3.94 13.38
CA PHE A 175 -2.13 -2.70 13.25
C PHE A 175 -0.87 -2.94 12.40
N ALA A 176 -0.06 -3.94 12.75
CA ALA A 176 1.16 -4.28 12.00
C ALA A 176 0.86 -4.59 10.53
N SER A 177 -0.20 -5.38 10.26
CA SER A 177 -0.67 -5.64 8.90
C SER A 177 -1.11 -4.37 8.16
N GLY A 178 -1.67 -3.39 8.86
CA GLY A 178 -2.07 -2.12 8.26
C GLY A 178 -0.90 -1.17 7.99
N CYS A 179 0.20 -1.28 8.76
CA CYS A 179 1.41 -0.49 8.56
C CYS A 179 2.10 -0.75 7.22
N THR A 180 1.79 -1.86 6.52
CA THR A 180 2.23 -2.11 5.15
C THR A 180 1.82 -0.98 4.19
N ALA A 181 0.75 -0.22 4.50
CA ALA A 181 0.35 0.94 3.69
C ALA A 181 1.32 2.13 3.80
N LEU A 182 2.29 2.07 4.71
CA LEU A 182 3.28 3.14 4.94
C LEU A 182 4.61 2.90 4.22
N THR A 183 4.79 1.74 3.58
CA THR A 183 6.01 1.41 2.82
C THR A 183 6.13 2.32 1.60
N GLY A 184 7.36 2.63 1.20
CA GLY A 184 7.67 3.48 0.05
C GLY A 184 7.76 4.99 0.34
N ILE A 185 7.42 5.44 1.56
CA ILE A 185 7.57 6.86 1.94
C ILE A 185 9.05 7.25 1.97
N GLU A 186 9.93 6.34 2.35
CA GLU A 186 11.38 6.50 2.37
C GLU A 186 11.97 6.75 0.98
N ALA A 187 11.33 6.26 -0.07
CA ALA A 187 11.81 6.43 -1.45
C ALA A 187 11.96 7.91 -1.83
N VAL A 188 11.10 8.82 -1.31
CA VAL A 188 11.22 10.25 -1.53
C VAL A 188 12.49 10.80 -0.88
N SER A 189 12.84 10.34 0.35
CA SER A 189 14.05 10.74 1.05
C SER A 189 15.31 10.20 0.38
N ASN A 190 15.27 8.97 -0.11
CA ASN A 190 16.38 8.36 -0.86
C ASN A 190 16.59 9.02 -2.22
N GLY A 191 15.51 9.49 -2.84
CA GLY A 191 15.48 10.09 -4.17
C GLY A 191 15.77 11.59 -4.21
N VAL A 192 16.10 12.26 -3.10
CA VAL A 192 16.33 13.71 -3.06
C VAL A 192 17.30 14.19 -4.16
N PRO A 193 18.43 13.51 -4.43
CA PRO A 193 19.37 13.96 -5.46
C PRO A 193 18.78 13.98 -6.90
N ASN A 194 17.68 13.30 -7.14
CA ASN A 194 17.02 13.22 -8.44
C ASN A 194 16.05 14.39 -8.69
N PHE A 195 15.80 15.23 -7.68
CA PHE A 195 14.94 16.40 -7.82
C PHE A 195 15.69 17.60 -8.39
N ARG A 196 14.95 18.47 -9.11
CA ARG A 196 15.48 19.76 -9.55
C ARG A 196 15.76 20.67 -8.36
N GLU A 197 16.79 21.52 -8.49
CA GLU A 197 17.11 22.52 -7.47
C GLU A 197 15.96 23.55 -7.27
N PRO A 198 15.66 23.91 -6.03
CA PRO A 198 16.21 23.43 -4.75
C PRO A 198 15.60 22.07 -4.35
N ALA A 199 16.39 21.01 -4.53
CA ALA A 199 15.98 19.61 -4.40
C ALA A 199 15.24 19.28 -3.06
N PRO A 200 15.72 19.68 -1.87
CA PRO A 200 15.04 19.40 -0.61
C PRO A 200 13.62 19.97 -0.55
N LYS A 201 13.42 21.21 -1.06
CA LYS A 201 12.09 21.84 -1.04
C LYS A 201 11.10 21.12 -1.97
N HIS A 202 11.57 20.65 -3.13
CA HIS A 202 10.72 19.90 -4.04
C HIS A 202 10.40 18.51 -3.50
N ALA A 203 11.39 17.81 -2.94
CA ALA A 203 11.18 16.51 -2.29
C ALA A 203 10.17 16.60 -1.13
N GLN A 204 10.26 17.61 -0.27
CA GLN A 204 9.30 17.83 0.82
C GLN A 204 7.88 18.10 0.31
N LYS A 205 7.71 18.87 -0.77
CA LYS A 205 6.39 19.09 -1.38
C LYS A 205 5.78 17.79 -1.91
N VAL A 206 6.59 16.97 -2.57
CA VAL A 206 6.16 15.65 -3.08
C VAL A 206 5.81 14.73 -1.91
N LEU A 207 6.62 14.68 -0.86
CA LEU A 207 6.36 13.91 0.35
C LEU A 207 5.02 14.29 0.99
N LEU A 208 4.74 15.58 1.15
CA LEU A 208 3.47 16.07 1.73
C LEU A 208 2.27 15.76 0.82
N ALA A 209 2.41 15.96 -0.49
CA ALA A 209 1.34 15.63 -1.44
C ALA A 209 1.02 14.12 -1.44
N MET A 210 2.06 13.29 -1.48
CA MET A 210 1.92 11.84 -1.43
C MET A 210 1.23 11.38 -0.13
N ALA A 211 1.68 11.88 1.02
CA ALA A 211 1.06 11.59 2.31
C ALA A 211 -0.40 12.03 2.36
N GLY A 212 -0.72 13.20 1.81
CA GLY A 212 -2.09 13.68 1.69
C GLY A 212 -2.99 12.74 0.89
N PHE A 213 -2.53 12.29 -0.29
CA PHE A 213 -3.28 11.32 -1.09
C PHE A 213 -3.42 9.97 -0.39
N VAL A 214 -2.36 9.48 0.25
CA VAL A 214 -2.42 8.23 1.04
C VAL A 214 -3.45 8.36 2.16
N CYS A 215 -3.42 9.46 2.93
CA CYS A 215 -4.41 9.72 3.98
C CYS A 215 -5.84 9.72 3.45
N ILE A 216 -6.11 10.47 2.37
CA ILE A 216 -7.45 10.60 1.79
C ILE A 216 -7.95 9.23 1.31
N ILE A 217 -7.13 8.51 0.53
CA ILE A 217 -7.54 7.23 -0.05
C ILE A 217 -7.67 6.17 1.04
N PHE A 218 -6.68 6.04 1.93
CA PHE A 218 -6.68 5.02 2.98
C PHE A 218 -7.83 5.22 3.97
N PHE A 219 -8.03 6.46 4.45
CA PHE A 219 -9.14 6.78 5.34
C PHE A 219 -10.49 6.64 4.64
N GLY A 220 -10.62 7.18 3.42
CA GLY A 220 -11.87 7.16 2.67
C GLY A 220 -12.31 5.73 2.32
N VAL A 221 -11.39 4.90 1.82
CA VAL A 221 -11.66 3.47 1.55
C VAL A 221 -12.05 2.75 2.84
N SER A 222 -11.32 2.99 3.94
CA SER A 222 -11.62 2.38 5.24
C SER A 222 -12.99 2.79 5.77
N LEU A 223 -13.36 4.06 5.61
CA LEU A 223 -14.67 4.58 6.00
C LEU A 223 -15.79 3.90 5.20
N LEU A 224 -15.65 3.84 3.87
CA LEU A 224 -16.64 3.18 3.01
C LEU A 224 -16.76 1.70 3.31
N ILE A 225 -15.63 0.99 3.51
CA ILE A 225 -15.64 -0.43 3.93
C ILE A 225 -16.45 -0.61 5.22
N SER A 226 -16.29 0.31 6.19
CA SER A 226 -17.03 0.28 7.45
C SER A 226 -18.54 0.57 7.24
N TRP A 227 -18.89 1.52 6.39
CA TRP A 227 -20.27 1.89 6.09
C TRP A 227 -21.01 0.80 5.30
N TYR A 228 -20.38 0.27 4.26
CA TYR A 228 -20.94 -0.77 3.41
C TYR A 228 -20.87 -2.18 4.04
N LYS A 229 -20.22 -2.30 5.23
CA LYS A 229 -20.01 -3.58 5.91
C LYS A 229 -19.34 -4.63 5.03
N ILE A 230 -18.34 -4.20 4.27
CA ILE A 230 -17.60 -5.10 3.38
C ILE A 230 -16.80 -6.11 4.20
N VAL A 231 -17.02 -7.39 3.95
CA VAL A 231 -16.31 -8.51 4.57
C VAL A 231 -15.30 -9.07 3.57
N PRO A 232 -13.99 -8.76 3.73
CA PRO A 232 -12.97 -9.33 2.86
C PRO A 232 -12.94 -10.86 2.98
N ASN A 233 -12.81 -11.53 1.85
CA ASN A 233 -12.66 -12.98 1.77
C ASN A 233 -11.48 -13.34 0.85
N GLU A 234 -11.16 -14.63 0.73
CA GLU A 234 -10.06 -15.10 -0.12
C GLU A 234 -10.35 -14.96 -1.62
N GLU A 235 -11.64 -14.89 -1.99
CA GLU A 235 -12.09 -14.85 -3.38
C GLU A 235 -12.04 -13.45 -3.97
N ALA A 236 -12.34 -12.42 -3.15
CA ALA A 236 -12.38 -11.04 -3.63
C ALA A 236 -11.73 -10.08 -2.64
N THR A 237 -10.86 -9.20 -3.16
CA THR A 237 -10.21 -8.17 -2.36
C THR A 237 -11.23 -7.15 -1.81
N ALA A 238 -10.92 -6.51 -0.68
CA ALA A 238 -11.79 -5.50 -0.10
C ALA A 238 -12.09 -4.34 -1.07
N VAL A 239 -11.10 -3.93 -1.87
CA VAL A 239 -11.27 -2.89 -2.89
C VAL A 239 -12.18 -3.36 -4.01
N SER A 240 -12.05 -4.63 -4.44
CA SER A 240 -12.93 -5.24 -5.44
C SER A 240 -14.38 -5.27 -4.97
N GLN A 241 -14.61 -5.75 -3.75
CA GLN A 241 -15.96 -5.80 -3.18
C GLN A 241 -16.56 -4.40 -3.04
N LEU A 242 -15.77 -3.42 -2.58
CA LEU A 242 -16.21 -2.03 -2.48
C LEU A 242 -16.54 -1.45 -3.87
N ALA A 243 -15.68 -1.68 -4.86
CA ALA A 243 -15.95 -1.22 -6.24
C ALA A 243 -17.22 -1.87 -6.82
N GLY A 244 -17.45 -3.17 -6.54
CA GLY A 244 -18.67 -3.86 -6.90
C GLY A 244 -19.93 -3.30 -6.23
N ALA A 245 -19.84 -2.96 -4.95
CA ALA A 245 -20.93 -2.33 -4.20
C ALA A 245 -21.21 -0.89 -4.66
N VAL A 246 -20.18 -0.13 -5.04
CA VAL A 246 -20.30 1.27 -5.48
C VAL A 246 -20.74 1.38 -6.93
N PHE A 247 -20.16 0.63 -7.84
CA PHE A 247 -20.41 0.78 -9.28
C PHE A 247 -21.27 -0.33 -9.89
N GLY A 248 -21.45 -1.42 -9.17
CA GLY A 248 -22.04 -2.68 -9.65
C GLY A 248 -20.99 -3.62 -10.20
N SER A 249 -21.09 -4.89 -9.81
CA SER A 249 -20.20 -5.95 -10.29
C SER A 249 -20.35 -6.10 -11.82
N GLY A 250 -19.21 -6.09 -12.54
CA GLY A 250 -19.21 -6.18 -14.01
C GLY A 250 -19.39 -4.85 -14.75
N SER A 251 -19.52 -3.71 -14.07
CA SER A 251 -19.55 -2.39 -14.73
C SER A 251 -18.17 -2.02 -15.29
N ALA A 252 -18.13 -1.14 -16.30
CA ALA A 252 -16.87 -0.64 -16.85
C ALA A 252 -15.99 0.01 -15.77
N MET A 253 -16.59 0.78 -14.85
CA MET A 253 -15.85 1.41 -13.74
C MET A 253 -15.29 0.38 -12.76
N TYR A 254 -15.97 -0.73 -12.52
CA TYR A 254 -15.43 -1.85 -11.74
C TYR A 254 -14.12 -2.38 -12.33
N TYR A 255 -14.11 -2.67 -13.63
CA TYR A 255 -12.90 -3.16 -14.31
C TYR A 255 -11.79 -2.12 -14.38
N ILE A 256 -12.12 -0.82 -14.50
CA ILE A 256 -11.13 0.27 -14.44
C ILE A 256 -10.46 0.29 -13.05
N VAL A 257 -11.23 0.20 -11.95
CA VAL A 257 -10.69 0.14 -10.59
C VAL A 257 -9.74 -1.05 -10.44
N GLN A 258 -10.14 -2.24 -10.90
CA GLN A 258 -9.31 -3.44 -10.82
C GLN A 258 -8.02 -3.30 -11.63
N THR A 259 -8.12 -2.82 -12.87
CA THR A 259 -6.95 -2.62 -13.74
C THR A 259 -5.98 -1.62 -13.13
N MET A 260 -6.48 -0.47 -12.65
CA MET A 260 -5.63 0.54 -12.03
C MET A 260 -4.99 0.03 -10.73
N THR A 261 -5.70 -0.80 -9.96
CA THR A 261 -5.16 -1.46 -8.77
C THR A 261 -4.01 -2.42 -9.12
N VAL A 262 -4.16 -3.24 -10.16
CA VAL A 262 -3.08 -4.12 -10.63
C VAL A 262 -1.87 -3.32 -11.08
N VAL A 263 -2.10 -2.27 -11.87
CA VAL A 263 -1.02 -1.43 -12.40
C VAL A 263 -0.25 -0.74 -11.28
N ILE A 264 -0.94 -0.12 -10.30
CA ILE A 264 -0.24 0.57 -9.20
C ILE A 264 0.53 -0.42 -8.31
N LEU A 265 0.01 -1.64 -8.09
CA LEU A 265 0.71 -2.68 -7.34
C LEU A 265 1.95 -3.18 -8.08
N ALA A 266 1.87 -3.33 -9.42
CA ALA A 266 3.03 -3.67 -10.23
C ALA A 266 4.10 -2.55 -10.19
N LEU A 267 3.70 -1.29 -10.21
CA LEU A 267 4.62 -0.15 -10.06
C LEU A 267 5.27 -0.13 -8.67
N ALA A 268 4.51 -0.37 -7.60
CA ALA A 268 5.04 -0.46 -6.24
C ALA A 268 6.07 -1.58 -6.10
N ALA A 269 5.77 -2.76 -6.65
CA ALA A 269 6.72 -3.88 -6.69
C ALA A 269 7.97 -3.54 -7.50
N ASN A 270 7.83 -2.85 -8.65
CA ASN A 270 8.95 -2.45 -9.49
C ASN A 270 9.89 -1.50 -8.77
N THR A 271 9.36 -0.50 -8.05
CA THR A 271 10.17 0.45 -7.28
C THR A 271 10.99 -0.27 -6.21
N ALA A 272 10.36 -1.13 -5.41
CA ALA A 272 11.07 -1.91 -4.38
C ALA A 272 12.12 -2.85 -4.99
N PHE A 273 11.85 -3.43 -6.16
CA PHE A 273 12.78 -4.28 -6.90
C PHE A 273 14.01 -3.51 -7.38
N ALA A 274 13.83 -2.28 -7.85
CA ALA A 274 14.91 -1.41 -8.34
C ALA A 274 15.76 -0.83 -7.19
N ASP A 275 15.14 -0.51 -6.05
CA ASP A 275 15.82 0.09 -4.90
C ASP A 275 16.67 -0.91 -4.12
N LEU A 276 16.32 -2.19 -4.13
CA LEU A 276 17.03 -3.25 -3.40
C LEU A 276 18.53 -3.34 -3.77
N PRO A 277 18.94 -3.43 -5.04
CA PRO A 277 20.36 -3.46 -5.42
C PRO A 277 21.10 -2.19 -5.03
N LEU A 278 20.45 -1.02 -5.10
CA LEU A 278 21.04 0.28 -4.71
C LEU A 278 21.36 0.29 -3.21
N LEU A 279 20.43 -0.19 -2.39
CA LEU A 279 20.64 -0.29 -0.94
C LEU A 279 21.76 -1.31 -0.62
N MET A 280 21.77 -2.48 -1.29
CA MET A 280 22.82 -3.48 -1.09
C MET A 280 24.19 -2.95 -1.47
N ALA A 281 24.30 -2.22 -2.57
CA ALA A 281 25.55 -1.59 -2.99
C ALA A 281 26.02 -0.52 -1.99
N LEU A 282 25.09 0.22 -1.39
CA LEU A 282 25.40 1.22 -0.37
C LEU A 282 25.95 0.58 0.91
N ILE A 283 25.36 -0.54 1.36
CA ILE A 283 25.80 -1.29 2.55
C ILE A 283 27.15 -1.95 2.30
N ALA A 284 27.40 -2.48 1.10
CA ALA A 284 28.66 -3.15 0.74
C ALA A 284 29.84 -2.17 0.55
N GLY A 285 29.58 -0.88 0.36
CA GLY A 285 30.59 0.16 0.19
C GLY A 285 31.09 0.80 1.49
N HIS A 286 30.49 0.44 2.59
CA HIS A 286 30.88 0.79 3.96
C HIS A 286 31.55 -0.38 4.67
#